data_78906c232099c1244df19a5169281497
#
_entry.id   78906c232099c1244df19a5169281497
#
_cell.length_a   1.000
_cell.length_b   1.000
_cell.length_c   1.000
_cell.angle_alpha   90.00
_cell.angle_beta   90.00
_cell.angle_gamma   90.00
#
_symmetry.space_group_name_H-M   'P 1'
#
loop_
_entity.id
_entity.type
_entity.pdbx_description
1 polymer ?
#
loop_
_entity_poly.entity_id
_entity_poly.type
_entity_poly.pdbx_seq_one_letter_code
_entity_poly.pdbx_strand_id
1 'polypeptide(L)'
;MEEKTELSRQQQKSKETKERIFRAAKQILQKKGYEELSIKNICEEAGVSNGSFYHHFKTKDDLLSYYIEDQPSINPDLLDVPENKDEAKIAIIRVYLNYVEYCKELGVEFMSGYYDTKNQALNPVIRTERPYPIVTVQTYVEKAIGAGVISLNVGIEEFTTDIRMIVIGNVFEWCLRKGDADFEGNMKRSLGKYLDSTIC
;
A
#
# COMPACT_ATOMS: atom_id res chain seq x y z
N MET A 1 -14.93 -5.31 -24.64
CA MET A 1 -14.67 -6.77 -24.44
C MET A 1 -13.20 -6.89 -24.04
N GLU A 2 -12.94 -6.91 -22.75
CA GLU A 2 -11.58 -7.15 -22.23
C GLU A 2 -11.30 -8.64 -22.32
N GLU A 3 -10.34 -9.03 -23.16
CA GLU A 3 -9.74 -10.37 -23.14
C GLU A 3 -9.02 -10.54 -21.81
N LYS A 4 -9.63 -11.24 -20.87
CA LYS A 4 -8.91 -11.83 -19.73
C LYS A 4 -7.93 -12.84 -20.31
N THR A 5 -6.68 -12.42 -20.47
CA THR A 5 -5.60 -13.34 -20.86
C THR A 5 -5.48 -14.42 -19.78
N GLU A 6 -5.94 -15.63 -20.08
CA GLU A 6 -5.78 -16.77 -19.17
C GLU A 6 -4.28 -17.00 -18.93
N LEU A 7 -3.88 -16.94 -17.66
CA LEU A 7 -2.53 -17.25 -17.23
C LEU A 7 -2.16 -18.69 -17.64
N SER A 8 -0.97 -18.90 -18.18
CA SER A 8 -0.49 -20.26 -18.45
C SER A 8 -0.45 -21.08 -17.14
N ARG A 9 -0.55 -22.42 -17.23
CA ARG A 9 -0.44 -23.31 -16.07
C ARG A 9 0.81 -23.04 -15.21
N GLN A 10 1.91 -22.65 -15.84
CA GLN A 10 3.15 -22.33 -15.16
C GLN A 10 3.06 -20.99 -14.40
N GLN A 11 2.45 -19.98 -15.00
CA GLN A 11 2.20 -18.68 -14.35
C GLN A 11 1.23 -18.83 -13.18
N GLN A 12 0.21 -19.66 -13.30
CA GLN A 12 -0.73 -19.96 -12.23
C GLN A 12 -0.04 -20.63 -11.04
N LYS A 13 0.78 -21.68 -11.27
CA LYS A 13 1.57 -22.33 -10.22
C LYS A 13 2.58 -21.38 -9.56
N SER A 14 3.18 -20.48 -10.34
CA SER A 14 4.08 -19.46 -9.82
C SER A 14 3.35 -18.50 -8.88
N LYS A 15 2.17 -18.02 -9.27
CA LYS A 15 1.32 -17.15 -8.44
C LYS A 15 0.88 -17.87 -7.15
N GLU A 16 0.39 -19.10 -7.24
CA GLU A 16 0.01 -19.90 -6.08
C GLU A 16 1.17 -20.10 -5.10
N THR A 17 2.39 -20.28 -5.62
CA THR A 17 3.58 -20.44 -4.78
C THR A 17 3.92 -19.14 -4.07
N LYS A 18 3.88 -17.99 -4.76
CA LYS A 18 4.06 -16.67 -4.15
C LYS A 18 3.06 -16.43 -3.03
N GLU A 19 1.79 -16.71 -3.26
CA GLU A 19 0.72 -16.55 -2.27
C GLU A 19 0.90 -17.47 -1.04
N ARG A 20 1.39 -18.69 -1.23
CA ARG A 20 1.71 -19.59 -0.10
C ARG A 20 2.84 -19.04 0.75
N ILE A 21 3.91 -18.55 0.11
CA ILE A 21 5.06 -17.96 0.80
C ILE A 21 4.60 -16.74 1.61
N PHE A 22 3.77 -15.89 1.04
CA PHE A 22 3.23 -14.73 1.75
C PHE A 22 2.33 -15.11 2.93
N ARG A 23 1.39 -16.03 2.74
CA ARG A 23 0.52 -16.50 3.85
C ARG A 23 1.34 -17.06 5.00
N ALA A 24 2.40 -17.81 4.70
CA ALA A 24 3.32 -18.31 5.71
C ALA A 24 4.02 -17.18 6.48
N ALA A 25 4.53 -16.17 5.77
CA ALA A 25 5.15 -15.00 6.40
C ALA A 25 4.16 -14.24 7.29
N LYS A 26 2.94 -14.00 6.81
CA LYS A 26 1.87 -13.37 7.59
C LYS A 26 1.54 -14.15 8.86
N GLN A 27 1.43 -15.47 8.77
CA GLN A 27 1.17 -16.33 9.93
C GLN A 27 2.30 -16.30 10.96
N ILE A 28 3.57 -16.30 10.50
CA ILE A 28 4.73 -16.18 11.39
C ILE A 28 4.68 -14.84 12.12
N LEU A 29 4.49 -13.74 11.38
CA LEU A 29 4.40 -12.39 11.96
C LEU A 29 3.29 -12.30 13.02
N GLN A 30 2.11 -12.80 12.72
CA GLN A 30 0.96 -12.75 13.63
C GLN A 30 1.16 -13.61 14.89
N LYS A 31 1.81 -14.77 14.77
CA LYS A 31 1.96 -15.71 15.89
C LYS A 31 3.24 -15.51 16.71
N LYS A 32 4.32 -15.07 16.07
CA LYS A 32 5.68 -15.10 16.64
C LYS A 32 6.43 -13.77 16.55
N GLY A 33 5.88 -12.78 15.82
CA GLY A 33 6.50 -11.47 15.63
C GLY A 33 7.60 -11.44 14.56
N TYR A 34 8.16 -10.25 14.34
CA TYR A 34 9.13 -9.99 13.26
C TYR A 34 10.48 -10.69 13.45
N GLU A 35 10.92 -10.89 14.69
CA GLU A 35 12.20 -11.55 15.01
C GLU A 35 12.25 -12.99 14.48
N GLU A 36 11.11 -13.69 14.47
CA GLU A 36 10.99 -15.06 13.95
C GLU A 36 10.79 -15.12 12.42
N LEU A 37 10.66 -13.98 11.75
CA LEU A 37 10.52 -13.92 10.31
C LEU A 37 11.86 -14.14 9.62
N SER A 38 12.19 -15.39 9.36
CA SER A 38 13.37 -15.81 8.59
C SER A 38 12.97 -16.57 7.33
N ILE A 39 13.81 -16.53 6.30
CA ILE A 39 13.54 -17.28 5.04
C ILE A 39 13.37 -18.77 5.34
N LYS A 40 14.14 -19.31 6.25
CA LYS A 40 14.03 -20.70 6.68
C LYS A 40 12.65 -21.00 7.27
N ASN A 41 12.20 -20.22 8.24
CA ASN A 41 10.90 -20.41 8.88
C ASN A 41 9.74 -20.22 7.89
N ILE A 42 9.87 -19.24 6.98
CA ILE A 42 8.89 -19.01 5.91
C ILE A 42 8.80 -20.22 4.98
N CYS A 43 9.93 -20.78 4.54
CA CYS A 43 9.96 -21.94 3.66
C CYS A 43 9.38 -23.20 4.32
N GLU A 44 9.72 -23.43 5.59
CA GLU A 44 9.16 -24.54 6.38
C GLU A 44 7.64 -24.42 6.52
N GLU A 45 7.12 -23.26 6.90
CA GLU A 45 5.68 -22.99 7.06
C GLU A 45 4.94 -23.05 5.71
N ALA A 46 5.55 -22.55 4.63
CA ALA A 46 4.96 -22.57 3.29
C ALA A 46 5.05 -23.94 2.59
N GLY A 47 5.85 -24.88 3.10
CA GLY A 47 6.12 -26.17 2.45
C GLY A 47 6.82 -25.99 1.09
N VAL A 48 7.80 -25.08 1.02
CA VAL A 48 8.62 -24.84 -0.19
C VAL A 48 10.11 -24.95 0.12
N SER A 49 10.92 -25.21 -0.92
CA SER A 49 12.38 -25.18 -0.76
C SER A 49 12.89 -23.73 -0.73
N ASN A 50 14.09 -23.53 -0.13
CA ASN A 50 14.77 -22.23 -0.20
C ASN A 50 15.02 -21.79 -1.65
N GLY A 51 15.33 -22.71 -2.56
CA GLY A 51 15.47 -22.42 -3.99
C GLY A 51 14.17 -21.87 -4.61
N SER A 52 13.03 -22.43 -4.20
CA SER A 52 11.72 -21.91 -4.63
C SER A 52 11.44 -20.51 -4.08
N PHE A 53 11.82 -20.23 -2.84
CA PHE A 53 11.73 -18.88 -2.27
C PHE A 53 12.56 -17.89 -3.10
N TYR A 54 13.86 -18.18 -3.29
CA TYR A 54 14.77 -17.29 -4.02
C TYR A 54 14.44 -17.14 -5.51
N HIS A 55 13.68 -18.07 -6.08
CA HIS A 55 13.11 -17.89 -7.43
C HIS A 55 12.08 -16.76 -7.47
N HIS A 56 11.37 -16.49 -6.37
CA HIS A 56 10.31 -15.50 -6.29
C HIS A 56 10.73 -14.19 -5.59
N PHE A 57 11.57 -14.27 -4.58
CA PHE A 57 11.96 -13.15 -3.73
C PHE A 57 13.44 -13.22 -3.39
N LYS A 58 14.16 -12.11 -3.49
CA LYS A 58 15.59 -12.04 -3.16
C LYS A 58 15.82 -12.03 -1.65
N THR A 59 14.92 -11.39 -0.91
CA THR A 59 14.99 -11.21 0.54
C THR A 59 13.59 -11.35 1.16
N LYS A 60 13.52 -11.44 2.50
CA LYS A 60 12.24 -11.34 3.22
C LYS A 60 11.61 -9.96 3.08
N ASP A 61 12.43 -8.94 2.91
CA ASP A 61 11.99 -7.56 2.77
C ASP A 61 11.33 -7.32 1.40
N ASP A 62 11.88 -7.95 0.32
CA ASP A 62 11.24 -7.97 -1.00
C ASP A 62 9.85 -8.64 -0.94
N LEU A 63 9.72 -9.69 -0.14
CA LEU A 63 8.43 -10.35 0.08
C LEU A 63 7.42 -9.40 0.74
N LEU A 64 7.82 -8.66 1.77
CA LEU A 64 6.95 -7.69 2.43
C LEU A 64 6.55 -6.55 1.50
N SER A 65 7.51 -6.00 0.76
CA SER A 65 7.28 -4.89 -0.18
C SER A 65 6.40 -5.31 -1.35
N TYR A 66 6.64 -6.50 -1.92
CA TYR A 66 5.85 -7.02 -3.04
C TYR A 66 4.35 -6.99 -2.76
N TYR A 67 3.92 -7.37 -1.57
CA TYR A 67 2.50 -7.43 -1.24
C TYR A 67 1.88 -6.07 -0.93
N ILE A 68 2.66 -5.09 -0.54
CA ILE A 68 2.21 -3.70 -0.41
C ILE A 68 2.10 -3.04 -1.80
N GLU A 69 3.02 -3.35 -2.70
CA GLU A 69 3.11 -2.76 -4.04
C GLU A 69 2.16 -3.42 -5.06
N ASP A 70 1.95 -4.74 -4.95
CA ASP A 70 1.07 -5.53 -5.84
C ASP A 70 -0.42 -5.46 -5.42
N GLN A 71 -0.78 -4.39 -4.69
CA GLN A 71 -2.18 -4.15 -4.38
C GLN A 71 -3.00 -3.99 -5.65
N PRO A 72 -4.25 -4.51 -5.68
CA PRO A 72 -5.21 -4.11 -6.69
C PRO A 72 -5.42 -2.59 -6.55
N SER A 73 -4.59 -1.84 -7.27
CA SER A 73 -4.75 -0.40 -7.37
C SER A 73 -6.13 -0.11 -7.94
N ILE A 74 -6.87 0.80 -7.34
CA ILE A 74 -8.00 1.40 -8.02
C ILE A 74 -7.42 2.00 -9.29
N ASN A 75 -7.82 1.45 -10.46
CA ASN A 75 -7.40 2.02 -11.73
C ASN A 75 -7.85 3.49 -11.76
N PRO A 76 -6.93 4.46 -11.81
CA PRO A 76 -7.31 5.87 -11.81
C PRO A 76 -8.17 6.24 -13.01
N ASP A 77 -8.15 5.43 -14.09
CA ASP A 77 -9.01 5.63 -15.25
C ASP A 77 -10.49 5.30 -15.00
N LEU A 78 -10.76 4.50 -13.94
CA LEU A 78 -12.13 4.20 -13.49
C LEU A 78 -12.66 5.24 -12.48
N LEU A 79 -11.84 6.21 -12.06
CA LEU A 79 -12.29 7.32 -11.24
C LEU A 79 -12.83 8.40 -12.20
N ASP A 80 -14.12 8.66 -12.13
CA ASP A 80 -14.76 9.74 -12.86
C ASP A 80 -14.17 11.10 -12.46
N VAL A 81 -14.18 12.04 -13.40
CA VAL A 81 -13.83 13.43 -13.09
C VAL A 81 -14.87 13.96 -12.09
N PRO A 82 -14.46 14.53 -10.94
CA PRO A 82 -15.41 15.01 -9.94
C PRO A 82 -16.23 16.20 -10.49
N GLU A 83 -17.45 16.38 -10.00
CA GLU A 83 -18.29 17.53 -10.37
C GLU A 83 -17.86 18.81 -9.63
N ASN A 84 -17.23 18.67 -8.48
CA ASN A 84 -16.80 19.77 -7.62
C ASN A 84 -15.67 19.36 -6.68
N LYS A 85 -15.11 20.35 -5.97
CA LYS A 85 -13.97 20.13 -5.06
C LYS A 85 -14.30 19.21 -3.88
N ASP A 86 -15.52 19.19 -3.39
CA ASP A 86 -15.89 18.35 -2.25
C ASP A 86 -15.95 16.88 -2.67
N GLU A 87 -16.44 16.58 -3.86
CA GLU A 87 -16.37 15.24 -4.44
C GLU A 87 -14.93 14.81 -4.66
N ALA A 88 -14.06 15.70 -5.15
CA ALA A 88 -12.64 15.40 -5.29
C ALA A 88 -11.99 15.00 -3.96
N LYS A 89 -12.25 15.74 -2.90
CA LYS A 89 -11.74 15.43 -1.55
C LYS A 89 -12.28 14.09 -1.04
N ILE A 90 -13.58 13.85 -1.20
CA ILE A 90 -14.20 12.58 -0.79
C ILE A 90 -13.57 11.40 -1.52
N ALA A 91 -13.35 11.52 -2.83
CA ALA A 91 -12.72 10.47 -3.63
C ALA A 91 -11.30 10.18 -3.17
N ILE A 92 -10.48 11.22 -2.93
CA ILE A 92 -9.11 11.08 -2.40
C ILE A 92 -9.13 10.37 -1.05
N ILE A 93 -9.97 10.81 -0.11
CA ILE A 93 -10.07 10.18 1.21
C ILE A 93 -10.48 8.71 1.06
N ARG A 94 -11.42 8.37 0.19
CA ARG A 94 -11.87 7.00 -0.05
C ARG A 94 -10.72 6.09 -0.52
N VAL A 95 -9.85 6.57 -1.39
CA VAL A 95 -8.66 5.81 -1.83
C VAL A 95 -7.79 5.43 -0.62
N TYR A 96 -7.55 6.37 0.30
CA TYR A 96 -6.73 6.10 1.48
C TYR A 96 -7.45 5.28 2.55
N LEU A 97 -8.78 5.35 2.63
CA LEU A 97 -9.54 4.46 3.52
C LEU A 97 -9.48 3.01 3.04
N ASN A 98 -9.51 2.75 1.74
CA ASN A 98 -9.27 1.41 1.21
C ASN A 98 -7.87 0.91 1.59
N TYR A 99 -6.87 1.79 1.58
CA TYR A 99 -5.53 1.46 2.05
C TYR A 99 -5.49 1.16 3.56
N VAL A 100 -6.25 1.91 4.38
CA VAL A 100 -6.40 1.62 5.81
C VAL A 100 -6.99 0.23 6.05
N GLU A 101 -8.07 -0.13 5.34
CA GLU A 101 -8.66 -1.47 5.45
C GLU A 101 -7.66 -2.56 5.07
N TYR A 102 -6.91 -2.32 4.00
CA TYR A 102 -5.86 -3.26 3.62
C TYR A 102 -4.76 -3.40 4.68
N CYS A 103 -4.30 -2.31 5.27
CA CYS A 103 -3.35 -2.36 6.38
C CYS A 103 -3.89 -3.18 7.56
N LYS A 104 -5.19 -3.03 7.87
CA LYS A 104 -5.86 -3.82 8.91
C LYS A 104 -5.92 -5.32 8.56
N GLU A 105 -6.21 -5.66 7.30
CA GLU A 105 -6.22 -7.05 6.83
C GLU A 105 -4.83 -7.71 6.92
N LEU A 106 -3.76 -6.97 6.58
CA LEU A 106 -2.39 -7.43 6.74
C LEU A 106 -2.01 -7.62 8.21
N GLY A 107 -2.51 -6.76 9.07
CA GLY A 107 -2.28 -6.77 10.50
C GLY A 107 -1.08 -5.92 10.93
N VAL A 108 -1.16 -5.48 12.19
CA VAL A 108 -0.18 -4.55 12.79
C VAL A 108 1.25 -5.10 12.77
N GLU A 109 1.42 -6.39 13.01
CA GLU A 109 2.75 -7.00 13.04
C GLU A 109 3.41 -7.00 11.65
N PHE A 110 2.61 -7.25 10.60
CA PHE A 110 3.10 -7.16 9.23
C PHE A 110 3.50 -5.72 8.87
N MET A 111 2.62 -4.76 9.15
CA MET A 111 2.86 -3.35 8.83
C MET A 111 4.04 -2.78 9.62
N SER A 112 4.22 -3.20 10.88
CA SER A 112 5.40 -2.84 11.67
C SER A 112 6.70 -3.34 11.04
N GLY A 113 6.70 -4.58 10.55
CA GLY A 113 7.86 -5.16 9.83
C GLY A 113 8.11 -4.46 8.50
N TYR A 114 7.05 -4.11 7.77
CA TYR A 114 7.16 -3.36 6.51
C TYR A 114 7.78 -1.98 6.71
N TYR A 115 7.32 -1.23 7.71
CA TYR A 115 7.84 0.11 8.03
C TYR A 115 9.06 0.12 8.96
N ASP A 116 9.67 -1.03 9.24
CA ASP A 116 10.93 -1.08 10.00
C ASP A 116 12.04 -0.37 9.20
N THR A 117 12.79 0.49 9.88
CA THR A 117 13.92 1.21 9.26
C THR A 117 15.03 0.30 8.75
N LYS A 118 15.07 -0.96 9.21
CA LYS A 118 15.97 -2.00 8.73
C LYS A 118 15.48 -2.68 7.44
N ASN A 119 14.23 -2.45 7.03
CA ASN A 119 13.69 -2.98 5.79
C ASN A 119 14.37 -2.30 4.60
N GLN A 120 15.31 -3.02 3.96
CA GLN A 120 16.09 -2.48 2.84
C GLN A 120 15.26 -2.29 1.56
N ALA A 121 14.20 -3.07 1.38
CA ALA A 121 13.33 -2.95 0.22
C ALA A 121 12.44 -1.70 0.28
N LEU A 122 12.16 -1.19 1.48
CA LEU A 122 11.38 0.04 1.66
C LEU A 122 12.11 1.30 1.15
N ASN A 123 13.43 1.30 1.21
CA ASN A 123 14.24 2.48 0.93
C ASN A 123 14.15 2.97 -0.55
N PRO A 124 14.22 2.10 -1.59
CA PRO A 124 14.00 2.51 -2.98
C PRO A 124 12.56 2.99 -3.21
N VAL A 125 11.57 2.29 -2.67
CA VAL A 125 10.14 2.60 -2.84
C VAL A 125 9.80 3.99 -2.31
N ILE A 126 10.31 4.35 -1.15
CA ILE A 126 10.09 5.69 -0.57
C ILE A 126 10.80 6.77 -1.40
N ARG A 127 11.93 6.46 -2.02
CA ARG A 127 12.77 7.46 -2.69
C ARG A 127 12.43 7.68 -4.16
N THR A 128 12.08 6.63 -4.90
CA THR A 128 12.03 6.65 -6.36
C THR A 128 10.73 6.19 -6.98
N GLU A 129 9.99 5.34 -6.29
CA GLU A 129 8.76 4.78 -6.79
C GLU A 129 7.57 5.39 -6.05
N ARG A 130 6.50 5.61 -6.77
CA ARG A 130 5.23 6.13 -6.22
C ARG A 130 4.24 4.97 -6.14
N PRO A 131 4.26 4.20 -5.03
CA PRO A 131 3.37 3.05 -4.91
C PRO A 131 1.90 3.50 -4.81
N TYR A 132 0.99 2.57 -5.09
CA TYR A 132 -0.40 2.74 -4.67
C TYR A 132 -0.44 3.08 -3.16
N PRO A 133 -1.28 4.00 -2.69
CA PRO A 133 -2.31 4.74 -3.43
C PRO A 133 -1.87 6.09 -4.04
N ILE A 134 -0.61 6.46 -3.92
CA ILE A 134 -0.11 7.79 -4.32
C ILE A 134 -0.29 8.03 -5.82
N VAL A 135 0.08 7.05 -6.66
CA VAL A 135 -0.05 7.17 -8.13
C VAL A 135 -1.51 7.37 -8.52
N THR A 136 -2.42 6.60 -7.93
CA THR A 136 -3.86 6.72 -8.18
C THR A 136 -4.37 8.12 -7.85
N VAL A 137 -4.00 8.65 -6.68
CA VAL A 137 -4.44 9.99 -6.25
C VAL A 137 -3.82 11.07 -7.12
N GLN A 138 -2.53 10.97 -7.47
CA GLN A 138 -1.88 11.94 -8.34
C GLN A 138 -2.58 12.01 -9.70
N THR A 139 -2.78 10.87 -10.38
CA THR A 139 -3.44 10.81 -11.68
C THR A 139 -4.87 11.37 -11.61
N TYR A 140 -5.59 11.05 -10.54
CA TYR A 140 -6.95 11.57 -10.33
C TYR A 140 -6.96 13.10 -10.17
N VAL A 141 -6.06 13.64 -9.36
CA VAL A 141 -5.93 15.09 -9.13
C VAL A 141 -5.51 15.80 -10.41
N GLU A 142 -4.56 15.26 -11.18
CA GLU A 142 -4.16 15.81 -12.48
C GLU A 142 -5.33 15.87 -13.47
N LYS A 143 -6.19 14.83 -13.51
CA LYS A 143 -7.42 14.84 -14.32
C LYS A 143 -8.39 15.93 -13.88
N ALA A 144 -8.62 16.06 -12.56
CA ALA A 144 -9.54 17.06 -12.01
C ALA A 144 -9.06 18.50 -12.27
N ILE A 145 -7.74 18.73 -12.19
CA ILE A 145 -7.11 20.01 -12.56
C ILE A 145 -7.27 20.26 -14.07
N GLY A 146 -6.96 19.26 -14.90
CA GLY A 146 -7.10 19.38 -16.36
C GLY A 146 -8.52 19.67 -16.82
N ALA A 147 -9.52 19.20 -16.07
CA ALA A 147 -10.93 19.50 -16.29
C ALA A 147 -11.38 20.86 -15.72
N GLY A 148 -10.51 21.58 -15.01
CA GLY A 148 -10.83 22.87 -14.40
C GLY A 148 -11.77 22.79 -13.18
N VAL A 149 -11.91 21.61 -12.56
CA VAL A 149 -12.79 21.38 -11.41
C VAL A 149 -12.13 21.82 -10.11
N ILE A 150 -10.82 21.58 -9.98
CA ILE A 150 -10.03 21.97 -8.81
C ILE A 150 -8.73 22.65 -9.23
N SER A 151 -8.13 23.37 -8.30
CA SER A 151 -6.73 23.78 -8.36
C SER A 151 -6.04 23.47 -7.04
N LEU A 152 -4.72 23.46 -7.03
CA LEU A 152 -3.92 23.32 -5.82
C LEU A 152 -3.20 24.65 -5.55
N ASN A 153 -3.07 25.00 -4.27
CA ASN A 153 -2.24 26.16 -3.85
C ASN A 153 -0.76 25.81 -3.66
N VAL A 154 -0.39 24.52 -3.89
CA VAL A 154 0.97 23.99 -3.90
C VAL A 154 1.23 23.20 -5.19
N GLY A 155 2.49 22.85 -5.45
CA GLY A 155 2.83 21.96 -6.57
C GLY A 155 2.32 20.53 -6.36
N ILE A 156 2.02 19.80 -7.45
CA ILE A 156 1.52 18.42 -7.38
C ILE A 156 2.50 17.46 -6.68
N GLU A 157 3.79 17.67 -6.81
CA GLU A 157 4.82 16.88 -6.14
C GLU A 157 4.86 17.15 -4.64
N GLU A 158 4.69 18.39 -4.23
CA GLU A 158 4.56 18.78 -2.82
C GLU A 158 3.30 18.19 -2.24
N PHE A 159 2.16 18.36 -2.92
CA PHE A 159 0.87 17.77 -2.55
C PHE A 159 0.96 16.26 -2.28
N THR A 160 1.54 15.50 -3.21
CA THR A 160 1.67 14.05 -3.06
C THR A 160 2.66 13.65 -1.97
N THR A 161 3.70 14.45 -1.77
CA THR A 161 4.69 14.24 -0.70
C THR A 161 4.06 14.44 0.67
N ASP A 162 3.31 15.51 0.85
CA ASP A 162 2.64 15.83 2.12
C ASP A 162 1.60 14.76 2.48
N ILE A 163 0.78 14.36 1.51
CA ILE A 163 -0.16 13.25 1.70
C ILE A 163 0.57 11.98 2.13
N ARG A 164 1.68 11.64 1.47
CA ARG A 164 2.49 10.48 1.83
C ARG A 164 2.97 10.55 3.27
N MET A 165 3.46 11.71 3.71
CA MET A 165 3.91 11.90 5.09
C MET A 165 2.77 11.74 6.10
N ILE A 166 1.59 12.28 5.79
CA ILE A 166 0.38 12.11 6.60
C ILE A 166 0.01 10.63 6.72
N VAL A 167 0.00 9.91 5.60
CA VAL A 167 -0.36 8.49 5.55
C VAL A 167 0.63 7.64 6.34
N ILE A 168 1.93 7.80 6.08
CA ILE A 168 2.99 7.07 6.80
C ILE A 168 2.90 7.35 8.30
N GLY A 169 2.70 8.60 8.72
CA GLY A 169 2.55 8.96 10.12
C GLY A 169 1.37 8.27 10.81
N ASN A 170 0.22 8.19 10.12
CA ASN A 170 -0.96 7.49 10.65
C ASN A 170 -0.75 5.97 10.77
N VAL A 171 -0.12 5.34 9.76
CA VAL A 171 0.21 3.91 9.81
C VAL A 171 1.20 3.63 10.94
N PHE A 172 2.23 4.46 11.05
CA PHE A 172 3.27 4.31 12.07
C PHE A 172 2.70 4.45 13.49
N GLU A 173 1.85 5.44 13.74
CA GLU A 173 1.18 5.59 15.04
C GLU A 173 0.31 4.39 15.36
N TRP A 174 -0.46 3.89 14.39
CA TRP A 174 -1.27 2.68 14.57
C TRP A 174 -0.40 1.46 14.93
N CYS A 175 0.76 1.30 14.27
CA CYS A 175 1.73 0.24 14.59
C CYS A 175 2.31 0.40 16.00
N LEU A 176 2.75 1.62 16.38
CA LEU A 176 3.29 1.89 17.72
C LEU A 176 2.28 1.58 18.83
N ARG A 177 1.00 1.81 18.58
CA ARG A 177 -0.09 1.49 19.51
C ARG A 177 -0.57 0.05 19.41
N LYS A 178 0.13 -0.80 18.69
CA LYS A 178 -0.21 -2.22 18.50
C LYS A 178 -1.65 -2.43 18.01
N GLY A 179 -2.12 -1.55 17.14
CA GLY A 179 -3.47 -1.57 16.60
C GLY A 179 -4.53 -0.86 17.44
N ASP A 180 -4.20 -0.41 18.66
CA ASP A 180 -5.11 0.32 19.54
C ASP A 180 -5.09 1.84 19.25
N ALA A 181 -5.53 2.19 18.04
CA ALA A 181 -5.73 3.57 17.60
C ALA A 181 -6.92 3.65 16.65
N ASP A 182 -7.62 4.78 16.67
CA ASP A 182 -8.65 5.08 15.66
C ASP A 182 -7.98 5.42 14.31
N PHE A 183 -7.45 4.39 13.65
CA PHE A 183 -6.67 4.51 12.43
C PHE A 183 -7.47 5.18 11.31
N GLU A 184 -8.73 4.76 11.13
CA GLU A 184 -9.63 5.30 10.12
C GLU A 184 -10.01 6.75 10.39
N GLY A 185 -10.44 7.06 11.61
CA GLY A 185 -10.82 8.42 12.00
C GLY A 185 -9.64 9.39 11.97
N ASN A 186 -8.44 8.93 12.39
CA ASN A 186 -7.22 9.72 12.31
C ASN A 186 -6.83 10.03 10.86
N MET A 187 -6.91 9.02 9.97
CA MET A 187 -6.65 9.19 8.54
C MET A 187 -7.64 10.18 7.91
N LYS A 188 -8.95 10.00 8.12
CA LYS A 188 -9.98 10.93 7.64
C LYS A 188 -9.74 12.35 8.09
N ARG A 189 -9.45 12.54 9.39
CA ARG A 189 -9.27 13.87 9.98
C ARG A 189 -8.01 14.57 9.46
N SER A 190 -6.88 13.87 9.40
CA SER A 190 -5.62 14.47 8.99
C SER A 190 -5.60 14.79 7.50
N LEU A 191 -6.07 13.87 6.65
CA LEU A 191 -6.23 14.12 5.22
C LEU A 191 -7.27 15.21 4.95
N GLY A 192 -8.43 15.17 5.61
CA GLY A 192 -9.48 16.17 5.42
C GLY A 192 -8.97 17.58 5.68
N LYS A 193 -8.28 17.82 6.79
CA LYS A 193 -7.68 19.13 7.11
C LYS A 193 -6.67 19.59 6.07
N TYR A 194 -5.83 18.68 5.60
CA TYR A 194 -4.85 18.99 4.57
C TYR A 194 -5.51 19.35 3.24
N LEU A 195 -6.46 18.53 2.79
CA LEU A 195 -7.19 18.76 1.54
C LEU A 195 -8.02 20.04 1.58
N ASP A 196 -8.63 20.37 2.73
CA ASP A 196 -9.38 21.62 2.92
C ASP A 196 -8.51 22.86 2.80
N SER A 197 -7.24 22.76 3.20
CA SER A 197 -6.29 23.87 3.10
C SER A 197 -5.60 23.96 1.74
N THR A 198 -5.64 22.91 0.92
CA THR A 198 -4.78 22.79 -0.28
C THR A 198 -5.57 22.76 -1.59
N ILE A 199 -6.78 22.20 -1.59
CA ILE A 199 -7.66 22.15 -2.77
C ILE A 199 -8.56 23.41 -2.79
N CYS A 200 -8.43 24.18 -3.88
CA CYS A 200 -9.20 25.39 -4.14
C CYS A 200 -10.38 25.14 -5.08
#